data_9abcd04337632b9a9f51bb2795480181
#
_entry.id   9abcd04337632b9a9f51bb2795480181
#
_cell.length_a   1.000
_cell.length_b   1.000
_cell.length_c   1.000
_cell.angle_alpha   90.00
_cell.angle_beta   90.00
_cell.angle_gamma   90.00
#
_symmetry.space_group_name_H-M   'P 1'
#
loop_
_entity.id
_entity.type
_entity.pdbx_description
1 polymer ?
#
loop_
_entity_poly.entity_id
_entity_poly.type
_entity_poly.pdbx_seq_one_letter_code
_entity_poly.pdbx_strand_id
1 'polypeptide(L)'
;MSTLGADKRMARRFTLQLPVTVKDRGREETASTRDISSRGICFYTDKRLEAGSEVEFTLTLPPEITLTEAILVNCKGKVVRVEDLPNGKMAIAAQIHQYQFLQTN
;
A
#
# COMPACT_ATOMS: atom_id res chain seq x y z
N MET A 1 -4.69 -7.37 25.47
CA MET A 1 -4.91 -6.82 25.01
C MET A 1 -4.68 -5.99 24.55
N SER A 2 -4.52 -5.64 24.38
CA SER A 2 -4.50 -4.91 24.04
C SER A 2 -4.45 -4.33 23.43
N THR A 3 -3.99 -4.61 23.30
CA THR A 3 -3.92 -4.06 22.50
C THR A 3 -4.45 -3.03 22.26
N LEU A 4 -5.14 -2.97 22.79
CA LEU A 4 -5.82 -2.00 22.75
C LEU A 4 -5.20 -0.80 22.80
N GLY A 5 -4.51 -0.76 23.70
CA GLY A 5 -3.87 0.45 23.84
C GLY A 5 -3.09 0.78 22.70
N ALA A 6 -2.65 -0.19 22.15
CA ALA A 6 -1.87 0.02 21.03
C ALA A 6 -2.58 0.76 20.03
N ASP A 7 -3.82 0.83 20.15
CA ASP A 7 -4.49 1.37 19.15
C ASP A 7 -4.87 2.69 19.32
N LYS A 8 -4.02 3.45 19.80
CA LYS A 8 -4.11 4.82 19.58
C LYS A 8 -4.14 5.10 18.15
N ARG A 9 -3.71 4.17 17.32
CA ARG A 9 -3.80 4.36 15.92
C ARG A 9 -5.15 4.03 15.48
N MET A 10 -5.60 4.70 14.47
CA MET A 10 -6.91 4.51 13.94
C MET A 10 -7.02 3.36 13.01
N ALA A 11 -5.93 2.77 12.61
CA ALA A 11 -5.96 1.69 11.64
C ALA A 11 -4.96 0.61 12.01
N ARG A 12 -5.33 -0.62 11.77
CA ARG A 12 -4.43 -1.73 11.96
C ARG A 12 -3.44 -1.78 10.82
N ARG A 13 -2.26 -2.23 11.12
CA ARG A 13 -1.21 -2.36 10.13
C ARG A 13 -0.88 -3.84 9.96
N PHE A 14 -0.82 -4.26 8.72
CA PHE A 14 -0.48 -5.63 8.39
C PHE A 14 0.89 -5.66 7.73
N THR A 15 1.78 -6.45 8.28
CA THR A 15 3.12 -6.59 7.74
C THR A 15 3.15 -7.80 6.84
N LEU A 16 2.64 -7.64 5.64
CA LEU A 16 2.59 -8.70 4.66
C LEU A 16 3.18 -8.21 3.37
N GLN A 17 4.04 -9.02 2.78
CA GLN A 17 4.57 -8.71 1.47
C GLN A 17 3.60 -9.18 0.41
N LEU A 18 2.95 -8.25 -0.23
CA LEU A 18 2.00 -8.54 -1.30
C LEU A 18 2.45 -7.85 -2.57
N PRO A 19 2.25 -8.48 -3.71
CA PRO A 19 2.50 -7.77 -4.97
C PRO A 19 1.46 -6.67 -5.12
N VAL A 20 1.90 -5.52 -5.55
CA VAL A 20 1.03 -4.39 -5.77
C VAL A 20 1.39 -3.76 -7.11
N THR A 21 0.39 -3.38 -7.87
CA THR A 21 0.62 -2.65 -9.12
C THR A 21 0.47 -1.18 -8.80
N VAL A 22 1.51 -0.42 -9.08
CA VAL A 22 1.54 1.01 -8.81
C VAL A 22 1.47 1.75 -10.13
N LYS A 23 0.55 2.68 -10.25
CA LYS A 23 0.41 3.48 -11.45
C LYS A 23 0.73 4.94 -11.13
N ASP A 24 1.68 5.49 -11.86
CA ASP A 24 2.10 6.87 -11.68
C ASP A 24 2.24 7.49 -13.06
N ARG A 25 1.45 8.49 -13.36
CA ARG A 25 1.50 9.21 -14.63
C ARG A 25 1.34 8.28 -15.84
N GLY A 26 0.44 7.32 -15.72
CA GLY A 26 0.20 6.38 -16.81
C GLY A 26 1.18 5.24 -16.91
N ARG A 27 2.18 5.20 -16.04
CA ARG A 27 3.14 4.11 -16.04
C ARG A 27 2.79 3.14 -14.94
N GLU A 28 2.85 1.86 -15.25
CA GLU A 28 2.56 0.82 -14.29
C GLU A 28 3.81 0.06 -13.91
N GLU A 29 3.97 -0.19 -12.63
CA GLU A 29 5.10 -0.93 -12.11
C GLU A 29 4.60 -1.91 -11.09
N THR A 30 5.22 -3.07 -11.02
CA THR A 30 4.92 -4.02 -9.96
C THR A 30 5.88 -3.78 -8.81
N ALA A 31 5.35 -3.69 -7.61
CA ALA A 31 6.14 -3.46 -6.42
C ALA A 31 5.72 -4.49 -5.36
N SER A 32 6.35 -4.45 -4.20
CA SER A 32 6.01 -5.33 -3.09
C SER A 32 5.72 -4.49 -1.89
N THR A 33 4.63 -4.79 -1.21
CA THR A 33 4.30 -4.05 0.01
C THR A 33 5.23 -4.44 1.13
N ARG A 34 5.49 -3.51 2.03
CA ARG A 34 6.13 -3.79 3.29
C ARG A 34 5.07 -3.87 4.38
N ASP A 35 4.18 -2.92 4.41
CA ASP A 35 3.05 -2.96 5.31
C ASP A 35 1.91 -2.15 4.71
N ILE A 36 0.71 -2.39 5.19
CA ILE A 36 -0.47 -1.78 4.66
C ILE A 36 -1.49 -1.57 5.78
N SER A 37 -2.22 -0.49 5.70
CA SER A 37 -3.31 -0.21 6.63
C SER A 37 -4.40 0.51 5.87
N SER A 38 -5.49 0.83 6.53
CA SER A 38 -6.58 1.55 5.87
C SER A 38 -6.20 2.98 5.55
N ARG A 39 -5.10 3.49 6.08
CA ARG A 39 -4.71 4.87 5.87
C ARG A 39 -3.52 5.04 4.98
N GLY A 40 -2.75 4.02 4.81
CA GLY A 40 -1.56 4.16 4.01
C GLY A 40 -0.91 2.84 3.68
N ILE A 41 0.08 2.92 2.83
CA ILE A 41 0.80 1.76 2.35
C ILE A 41 2.26 2.13 2.26
N CYS A 42 3.11 1.17 2.59
CA CYS A 42 4.53 1.32 2.36
C CYS A 42 4.96 0.19 1.45
N PHE A 43 5.68 0.50 0.40
CA PHE A 43 6.10 -0.51 -0.56
C PHE A 43 7.52 -0.23 -1.04
N TYR A 44 8.13 -1.27 -1.61
CA TYR A 44 9.48 -1.17 -2.16
C TYR A 44 9.40 -1.15 -3.67
N THR A 45 10.17 -0.28 -4.27
CA THR A 45 10.21 -0.19 -5.73
C THR A 45 11.61 0.24 -6.15
N ASP A 46 11.98 -0.07 -7.40
CA ASP A 46 13.22 0.42 -7.94
C ASP A 46 12.97 1.60 -8.90
N LYS A 47 11.72 2.07 -8.99
CA LYS A 47 11.40 3.22 -9.80
C LYS A 47 11.27 4.44 -8.90
N ARG A 48 11.77 5.56 -9.38
CA ARG A 48 11.75 6.77 -8.58
C ARG A 48 10.39 7.42 -8.59
N LEU A 49 9.86 7.63 -7.41
CA LEU A 49 8.65 8.41 -7.20
C LEU A 49 9.01 9.61 -6.35
N GLU A 50 8.24 10.67 -6.46
CA GLU A 50 8.54 11.87 -5.70
C GLU A 50 7.47 12.16 -4.68
N ALA A 51 7.87 12.65 -3.52
CA ALA A 51 6.93 13.05 -2.49
C ALA A 51 5.98 14.09 -3.06
N GLY A 52 4.71 13.95 -2.76
CA GLY A 52 3.68 14.82 -3.29
C GLY A 52 3.01 14.29 -4.54
N SER A 53 3.56 13.24 -5.15
CA SER A 53 2.97 12.67 -6.36
C SER A 53 1.69 11.94 -6.05
N GLU A 54 0.72 12.05 -6.94
CA GLU A 54 -0.50 11.25 -6.85
C GLU A 54 -0.22 9.90 -7.46
N VAL A 55 -0.65 8.86 -6.78
CA VAL A 55 -0.40 7.50 -7.26
C VAL A 55 -1.65 6.66 -7.09
N GLU A 56 -1.72 5.61 -7.84
CA GLU A 56 -2.83 4.67 -7.79
C GLU A 56 -2.25 3.28 -7.57
N PHE A 57 -2.86 2.50 -6.70
CA PHE A 57 -2.38 1.15 -6.39
C PHE A 57 -3.49 0.16 -6.60
N THR A 58 -3.17 -1.00 -7.12
CA THR A 58 -4.12 -2.11 -7.18
C THR A 58 -3.46 -3.31 -6.54
N LEU A 59 -4.15 -3.91 -5.60
CA LEU A 59 -3.61 -5.09 -4.93
C LEU A 59 -4.74 -6.02 -4.53
N THR A 60 -4.40 -7.27 -4.27
CA THR A 60 -5.34 -8.26 -3.82
C THR A 60 -5.10 -8.49 -2.33
N LEU A 61 -6.12 -8.24 -1.53
CA LEU A 61 -6.05 -8.52 -0.10
C LEU A 61 -6.37 -10.00 0.10
N PRO A 62 -5.49 -10.76 0.71
CA PRO A 62 -5.72 -12.19 0.86
C PRO A 62 -6.71 -12.46 2.00
N PRO A 63 -7.26 -13.68 2.06
CA PRO A 63 -8.23 -14.02 3.11
C PRO A 63 -7.69 -13.83 4.52
N GLU A 64 -6.40 -13.88 4.71
CA GLU A 64 -5.80 -13.64 6.03
C GLU A 64 -6.09 -12.25 6.54
N ILE A 65 -6.30 -11.30 5.65
CA ILE A 65 -6.61 -9.93 6.03
C ILE A 65 -8.11 -9.70 6.05
N THR A 66 -8.81 -10.20 5.03
CA THR A 66 -10.24 -9.94 4.89
C THR A 66 -11.08 -10.82 5.78
N LEU A 67 -10.55 -11.99 6.15
CA LEU A 67 -11.22 -13.01 6.95
C LEU A 67 -12.36 -13.68 6.18
N THR A 68 -12.45 -13.47 4.91
CA THR A 68 -13.45 -14.12 4.06
C THR A 68 -12.78 -14.63 2.79
N GLU A 69 -12.68 -13.81 1.78
CA GLU A 69 -12.11 -14.23 0.52
C GLU A 69 -11.17 -13.16 0.00
N ALA A 70 -10.40 -13.47 -0.98
CA ALA A 70 -9.49 -12.51 -1.57
C ALA A 70 -10.29 -11.39 -2.21
N ILE A 71 -9.87 -10.16 -1.97
CA ILE A 71 -10.58 -8.98 -2.48
C ILE A 71 -9.60 -8.09 -3.23
N LEU A 72 -9.96 -7.72 -4.43
CA LEU A 72 -9.15 -6.81 -5.23
C LEU A 72 -9.53 -5.38 -4.87
N VAL A 73 -8.54 -4.57 -4.59
CA VAL A 73 -8.75 -3.19 -4.15
C VAL A 73 -7.94 -2.26 -5.00
N ASN A 74 -8.58 -1.19 -5.43
CA ASN A 74 -7.89 -0.09 -6.10
C ASN A 74 -7.89 1.10 -5.16
N CYS A 75 -6.73 1.67 -4.94
CA CYS A 75 -6.57 2.78 -4.01
C CYS A 75 -5.95 3.97 -4.72
N LYS A 76 -6.35 5.15 -4.33
CA LYS A 76 -5.71 6.37 -4.81
C LYS A 76 -5.11 7.09 -3.64
N GLY A 77 -3.94 7.63 -3.81
CA GLY A 77 -3.26 8.27 -2.71
C GLY A 77 -2.16 9.19 -3.17
N LYS A 78 -1.36 9.60 -2.20
CA LYS A 78 -0.31 10.57 -2.43
C LYS A 78 0.94 10.07 -1.73
N VAL A 79 2.08 10.14 -2.41
CA VAL A 79 3.36 9.80 -1.82
C VAL A 79 3.71 10.87 -0.78
N VAL A 80 3.98 10.41 0.44
CA VAL A 80 4.31 11.34 1.51
C VAL A 80 5.77 11.22 1.95
N ARG A 81 6.44 10.12 1.60
CA ARG A 81 7.84 9.96 1.98
C ARG A 81 8.52 8.99 1.03
N VAL A 82 9.76 9.31 0.71
CA VAL A 82 10.60 8.47 -0.13
C VAL A 82 11.92 8.27 0.60
N GLU A 83 12.34 7.02 0.72
CA GLU A 83 13.57 6.70 1.41
C GLU A 83 14.43 5.84 0.51
N ASP A 84 15.64 6.28 0.25
CA ASP A 84 16.59 5.51 -0.57
C ASP A 84 17.19 4.39 0.27
N LEU A 85 17.24 3.21 -0.28
CA LEU A 85 17.78 2.03 0.38
C LEU A 85 19.14 1.68 -0.22
N PRO A 86 19.98 0.98 0.53
CA PRO A 86 21.34 0.69 0.04
C PRO A 86 21.40 -0.16 -1.21
N ASN A 87 20.37 -0.95 -1.49
CA ASN A 87 20.40 -1.87 -2.62
C ASN A 87 19.88 -1.25 -3.91
N GLY A 88 19.75 0.07 -3.94
CA GLY A 88 19.26 0.74 -5.14
C GLY A 88 17.74 0.81 -5.22
N LYS A 89 17.06 0.25 -4.25
CA LYS A 89 15.62 0.33 -4.18
C LYS A 89 15.19 1.50 -3.31
N MET A 90 13.91 1.78 -3.32
CA MET A 90 13.36 2.83 -2.48
C MET A 90 12.19 2.29 -1.70
N ALA A 91 12.03 2.80 -0.48
CA ALA A 91 10.84 2.54 0.32
C ALA A 91 9.95 3.76 0.18
N ILE A 92 8.73 3.54 -0.27
CA ILE A 92 7.80 4.61 -0.54
C ILE A 92 6.65 4.50 0.44
N ALA A 93 6.36 5.58 1.13
CA ALA A 93 5.18 5.66 1.98
C ALA A 93 4.15 6.54 1.31
N ALA A 94 2.95 6.04 1.14
CA ALA A 94 1.88 6.79 0.50
C ALA A 94 0.65 6.77 1.40
N GLN A 95 -0.03 7.91 1.44
CA GLN A 95 -1.25 8.05 2.19
C GLN A 95 -2.39 7.72 1.25
N ILE A 96 -3.35 6.93 1.71
CA ILE A 96 -4.49 6.53 0.91
C ILE A 96 -5.65 7.44 1.25
N HIS A 97 -6.26 8.03 0.24
CA HIS A 97 -7.40 8.90 0.46
C HIS A 97 -8.65 8.42 -0.27
N GLN A 98 -8.55 7.33 -1.02
CA GLN A 98 -9.71 6.80 -1.71
C GLN A 98 -9.54 5.32 -1.98
N TYR A 99 -10.57 4.52 -1.75
CA TYR A 99 -10.58 3.09 -2.00
C TYR A 99 -11.70 2.73 -2.94
N GLN A 100 -11.51 1.69 -3.70
CA GLN A 100 -12.57 1.10 -4.48
C GLN A 100 -12.37 -0.41 -4.46
N PHE A 101 -13.32 -1.13 -3.92
CA PHE A 101 -13.28 -2.59 -3.93
C PHE A 101 -13.84 -3.06 -5.26
N LEU A 102 -13.05 -3.82 -5.97
CA LEU A 102 -13.45 -4.30 -7.29
C LEU A 102 -14.04 -5.69 -7.16
N GLN A 103 -15.09 -5.93 -7.92
CA GLN A 103 -15.67 -7.24 -7.89
C GLN A 103 -14.86 -8.19 -8.72
N THR A 104 -14.55 -9.35 -8.15
CA THR A 104 -13.82 -10.35 -8.89
C THR A 104 -14.77 -11.47 -9.12
N ASN A 105 -15.23 -11.65 -10.23
CA ASN A 105 -16.08 -12.77 -10.49
C ASN A 105 -15.44 -13.78 -11.36
#